data_4c3253aa408b4c0720ccc50a3bb9db12
#
_entry.id   4c3253aa408b4c0720ccc50a3bb9db12
#
_cell.length_a   1.000
_cell.length_b   1.000
_cell.length_c   1.000
_cell.angle_alpha   90.00
_cell.angle_beta   90.00
_cell.angle_gamma   90.00
#
_symmetry.space_group_name_H-M   'P 1'
#
loop_
_entity.id
_entity.type
_entity.pdbx_description
1 polymer ?
#
loop_
_entity_poly.entity_id
_entity_poly.type
_entity_poly.pdbx_seq_one_letter_code
_entity_poly.pdbx_strand_id
1 'polypeptide(L)'
;KGATFHDGKPITSKDVAFSIKTIKAHHPFKTMFGAVKRVDTPDSHTAVIRLSKPHPALLLALSSQLGAVIPEHIYGDGQDPKTHPRNSENVVGSGPFKLVEFVRDQHIILEKNENFFLEGKPYLDKIVMRIIKDPSARSLGRENGEIHLSAFESTPQDILHSKGIAHLTATDKGYAAIGPITWLAFNTKSKPTSDVRVRQAIAYAVDRNFLINAVMRG
;
A
#
# COMPACT_ATOMS: atom_id res chain seq x y z
N LYS A 1 9.77 -16.62 -14.41
CA LYS A 1 9.32 -18.00 -14.70
C LYS A 1 9.25 -18.77 -13.39
N GLY A 2 8.26 -19.66 -13.23
CA GLY A 2 8.11 -20.48 -12.04
C GLY A 2 7.39 -19.83 -10.85
N ALA A 3 7.01 -18.56 -10.92
CA ALA A 3 6.20 -17.93 -9.89
C ALA A 3 4.75 -18.46 -9.95
N THR A 4 4.19 -18.75 -8.77
CA THR A 4 2.83 -19.23 -8.61
C THR A 4 2.04 -18.35 -7.67
N PHE A 5 0.73 -18.38 -7.81
CA PHE A 5 -0.18 -17.92 -6.77
C PHE A 5 -0.18 -18.88 -5.56
N HIS A 6 -0.76 -18.44 -4.45
CA HIS A 6 -0.81 -19.22 -3.21
C HIS A 6 -1.57 -20.55 -3.35
N ASP A 7 -2.46 -20.66 -4.32
CA ASP A 7 -3.19 -21.89 -4.68
C ASP A 7 -2.43 -22.81 -5.62
N GLY A 8 -1.17 -22.49 -5.95
CA GLY A 8 -0.29 -23.28 -6.80
C GLY A 8 -0.44 -23.04 -8.31
N LYS A 9 -1.41 -22.24 -8.74
CA LYS A 9 -1.56 -21.92 -10.17
C LYS A 9 -0.45 -20.98 -10.64
N PRO A 10 0.09 -21.18 -11.87
CA PRO A 10 1.16 -20.35 -12.39
C PRO A 10 0.67 -18.91 -12.64
N ILE A 11 1.53 -17.94 -12.38
CA ILE A 11 1.32 -16.56 -12.79
C ILE A 11 1.70 -16.41 -14.25
N THR A 12 0.78 -15.88 -15.05
CA THR A 12 0.96 -15.71 -16.49
C THR A 12 0.84 -14.25 -16.93
N SER A 13 1.21 -13.99 -18.16
CA SER A 13 1.03 -12.68 -18.81
C SER A 13 -0.44 -12.26 -18.88
N LYS A 14 -1.38 -13.22 -18.90
CA LYS A 14 -2.83 -12.94 -18.85
C LYS A 14 -3.22 -12.33 -17.51
N ASP A 15 -2.69 -12.85 -16.40
CA ASP A 15 -2.94 -12.27 -15.07
C ASP A 15 -2.43 -10.84 -14.96
N VAL A 16 -1.28 -10.54 -15.59
CA VAL A 16 -0.75 -9.17 -15.66
C VAL A 16 -1.68 -8.26 -16.47
N ALA A 17 -2.15 -8.71 -17.63
CA ALA A 17 -3.08 -7.95 -18.47
C ALA A 17 -4.42 -7.72 -17.77
N PHE A 18 -4.96 -8.74 -17.13
CA PHE A 18 -6.17 -8.68 -16.31
C PHE A 18 -6.02 -7.67 -15.16
N SER A 19 -4.94 -7.77 -14.39
CA SER A 19 -4.66 -6.89 -13.26
C SER A 19 -4.60 -5.43 -13.68
N ILE A 20 -3.86 -5.10 -14.73
CA ILE A 20 -3.76 -3.73 -15.24
C ILE A 20 -5.14 -3.22 -15.71
N LYS A 21 -5.94 -4.04 -16.38
CA LYS A 21 -7.30 -3.70 -16.78
C LYS A 21 -8.18 -3.39 -15.56
N THR A 22 -8.11 -4.23 -14.54
CA THR A 22 -8.86 -4.08 -13.28
C THR A 22 -8.46 -2.82 -12.53
N ILE A 23 -7.15 -2.54 -12.42
CA ILE A 23 -6.63 -1.32 -11.80
C ILE A 23 -7.14 -0.08 -12.53
N LYS A 24 -7.10 -0.05 -13.85
CA LYS A 24 -7.61 1.07 -14.66
C LYS A 24 -9.10 1.34 -14.43
N ALA A 25 -9.88 0.31 -14.17
CA ALA A 25 -11.32 0.45 -13.95
C ALA A 25 -11.66 0.84 -12.51
N HIS A 26 -11.03 0.22 -11.52
CA HIS A 26 -11.52 0.20 -10.14
C HIS A 26 -10.59 0.83 -9.10
N HIS A 27 -9.27 0.90 -9.34
CA HIS A 27 -8.31 1.35 -8.33
C HIS A 27 -8.41 2.87 -8.08
N PRO A 28 -8.27 3.36 -6.82
CA PRO A 28 -8.25 4.80 -6.51
C PRO A 28 -7.19 5.59 -7.29
N PHE A 29 -6.02 4.99 -7.52
CA PHE A 29 -4.91 5.59 -8.27
C PHE A 29 -4.89 5.20 -9.76
N LYS A 30 -6.02 4.82 -10.34
CA LYS A 30 -6.17 4.43 -11.76
C LYS A 30 -5.60 5.44 -12.77
N THR A 31 -5.53 6.71 -12.39
CA THR A 31 -4.96 7.77 -13.23
C THR A 31 -3.48 7.54 -13.55
N MET A 32 -2.75 6.87 -12.66
CA MET A 32 -1.34 6.49 -12.90
C MET A 32 -1.18 5.48 -14.04
N PHE A 33 -2.24 4.74 -14.37
CA PHE A 33 -2.30 3.82 -15.50
C PHE A 33 -3.02 4.42 -16.72
N GLY A 34 -3.34 5.71 -16.70
CA GLY A 34 -4.12 6.39 -17.74
C GLY A 34 -3.49 6.33 -19.14
N ALA A 35 -2.16 6.38 -19.22
CA ALA A 35 -1.44 6.27 -20.47
C ALA A 35 -1.38 4.83 -21.06
N VAL A 36 -1.74 3.80 -20.28
CA VAL A 36 -1.75 2.42 -20.77
C VAL A 36 -2.91 2.24 -21.75
N LYS A 37 -2.59 1.97 -23.04
CA LYS A 37 -3.57 1.73 -24.10
C LYS A 37 -4.08 0.29 -24.06
N ARG A 38 -3.17 -0.68 -24.02
CA ARG A 38 -3.45 -2.12 -23.94
C ARG A 38 -2.24 -2.87 -23.40
N VAL A 39 -2.46 -4.13 -23.04
CA VAL A 39 -1.39 -5.07 -22.70
C VAL A 39 -1.50 -6.25 -23.67
N ASP A 40 -0.46 -6.47 -24.44
CA ASP A 40 -0.36 -7.61 -25.36
C ASP A 40 0.31 -8.78 -24.61
N THR A 41 -0.18 -9.99 -24.80
CA THR A 41 0.31 -11.21 -24.15
C THR A 41 0.69 -12.24 -25.22
N PRO A 42 1.84 -12.05 -25.93
CA PRO A 42 2.22 -12.91 -27.04
C PRO A 42 2.50 -14.36 -26.61
N ASP A 43 2.91 -14.54 -25.38
CA ASP A 43 3.10 -15.87 -24.77
C ASP A 43 2.77 -15.78 -23.25
N SER A 44 2.84 -16.91 -22.54
CA SER A 44 2.50 -17.01 -21.13
C SER A 44 3.44 -16.24 -20.18
N HIS A 45 4.60 -15.79 -20.66
CA HIS A 45 5.65 -15.18 -19.82
C HIS A 45 6.00 -13.75 -20.25
N THR A 46 5.38 -13.25 -21.31
CA THR A 46 5.65 -11.92 -21.86
C THR A 46 4.38 -11.08 -21.85
N ALA A 47 4.40 -9.97 -21.10
CA ALA A 47 3.36 -8.95 -21.10
C ALA A 47 3.94 -7.65 -21.66
N VAL A 48 3.41 -7.16 -22.78
CA VAL A 48 3.87 -5.93 -23.42
C VAL A 48 2.87 -4.81 -23.17
N ILE A 49 3.22 -3.88 -22.28
CA ILE A 49 2.37 -2.74 -21.94
C ILE A 49 2.53 -1.66 -23.02
N ARG A 50 1.49 -1.42 -23.81
CA ARG A 50 1.47 -0.37 -24.85
C ARG A 50 0.92 0.93 -24.31
N LEU A 51 1.71 1.99 -24.43
CA LEU A 51 1.33 3.32 -23.97
C LEU A 51 0.86 4.20 -25.12
N SER A 52 -0.07 5.13 -24.86
CA SER A 52 -0.51 6.16 -25.80
C SER A 52 0.49 7.30 -25.92
N LYS A 53 1.30 7.52 -24.88
CA LYS A 53 2.38 8.53 -24.81
C LYS A 53 3.39 8.09 -23.76
N PRO A 54 4.64 8.61 -23.77
CA PRO A 54 5.62 8.38 -22.71
C PRO A 54 5.03 8.72 -21.33
N HIS A 55 5.24 7.84 -20.36
CA HIS A 55 4.68 7.98 -19.01
C HIS A 55 5.68 7.49 -17.94
N PRO A 56 6.63 8.33 -17.51
CA PRO A 56 7.68 7.93 -16.56
C PRO A 56 7.14 7.40 -15.22
N ALA A 57 6.00 7.94 -14.76
CA ALA A 57 5.38 7.52 -13.51
C ALA A 57 4.83 6.08 -13.52
N LEU A 58 4.73 5.44 -14.70
CA LEU A 58 4.25 4.06 -14.79
C LEU A 58 5.15 3.08 -14.03
N LEU A 59 6.46 3.28 -14.05
CA LEU A 59 7.39 2.40 -13.32
C LEU A 59 7.14 2.43 -11.81
N LEU A 60 6.81 3.59 -11.25
CA LEU A 60 6.40 3.72 -9.84
C LEU A 60 5.03 3.08 -9.61
N ALA A 61 4.11 3.18 -10.59
CA ALA A 61 2.79 2.57 -10.50
C ALA A 61 2.84 1.02 -10.53
N LEU A 62 3.88 0.43 -11.08
CA LEU A 62 4.10 -1.04 -11.08
C LEU A 62 4.68 -1.56 -9.74
N SER A 63 4.69 -0.75 -8.68
CA SER A 63 5.02 -1.22 -7.34
C SER A 63 3.98 -2.19 -6.80
N SER A 64 4.36 -3.00 -5.82
CA SER A 64 3.47 -4.00 -5.20
C SER A 64 2.18 -3.42 -4.60
N GLN A 65 2.22 -2.14 -4.20
CA GLN A 65 1.06 -1.45 -3.61
C GLN A 65 0.04 -0.97 -4.64
N LEU A 66 0.51 -0.58 -5.83
CA LEU A 66 -0.33 0.05 -6.86
C LEU A 66 -0.57 -0.87 -8.07
N GLY A 67 0.37 -1.76 -8.35
CA GLY A 67 0.39 -2.63 -9.51
C GLY A 67 0.42 -4.12 -9.16
N ALA A 68 -0.21 -4.53 -8.06
CA ALA A 68 -0.28 -5.94 -7.69
C ALA A 68 -0.91 -6.80 -8.79
N VAL A 69 -0.31 -7.95 -9.05
CA VAL A 69 -0.87 -8.96 -9.97
C VAL A 69 -1.84 -9.83 -9.20
N ILE A 70 -3.11 -9.79 -9.60
CA ILE A 70 -4.20 -10.59 -9.03
C ILE A 70 -4.59 -11.75 -9.94
N PRO A 71 -5.05 -12.89 -9.41
CA PRO A 71 -5.39 -14.08 -10.20
C PRO A 71 -6.67 -13.87 -11.02
N GLU A 72 -6.54 -13.89 -12.36
CA GLU A 72 -7.68 -13.80 -13.28
C GLU A 72 -8.70 -14.91 -13.04
N HIS A 73 -8.24 -16.12 -12.71
CA HIS A 73 -9.11 -17.25 -12.45
C HIS A 73 -9.99 -17.13 -11.19
N ILE A 74 -9.74 -16.13 -10.35
CA ILE A 74 -10.56 -15.82 -9.17
C ILE A 74 -11.39 -14.56 -9.44
N TYR A 75 -10.74 -13.47 -9.84
CA TYR A 75 -11.38 -12.16 -9.97
C TYR A 75 -11.97 -11.89 -11.33
N GLY A 76 -11.82 -12.83 -12.29
CA GLY A 76 -12.38 -12.75 -13.63
C GLY A 76 -13.80 -13.31 -13.76
N ASP A 77 -14.49 -13.57 -12.65
CA ASP A 77 -15.83 -14.15 -12.59
C ASP A 77 -16.98 -13.15 -12.84
N GLY A 78 -16.64 -11.87 -13.07
CA GLY A 78 -17.60 -10.80 -13.36
C GLY A 78 -18.14 -10.06 -12.14
N GLN A 79 -17.75 -10.44 -10.92
CA GLN A 79 -18.09 -9.69 -9.71
C GLN A 79 -17.27 -8.39 -9.60
N ASP A 80 -17.76 -7.41 -8.83
CA ASP A 80 -17.00 -6.18 -8.57
C ASP A 80 -15.76 -6.50 -7.71
N PRO A 81 -14.54 -6.27 -8.20
CA PRO A 81 -13.32 -6.55 -7.46
C PRO A 81 -13.22 -5.83 -6.11
N LYS A 82 -13.93 -4.71 -5.93
CA LYS A 82 -13.91 -3.94 -4.67
C LYS A 82 -14.64 -4.63 -3.54
N THR A 83 -15.68 -5.38 -3.87
CA THR A 83 -16.55 -6.05 -2.90
C THR A 83 -16.46 -7.57 -2.98
N HIS A 84 -15.51 -8.07 -3.76
CA HIS A 84 -15.34 -9.49 -3.99
C HIS A 84 -15.06 -10.24 -2.68
N PRO A 85 -15.76 -11.36 -2.37
CA PRO A 85 -15.58 -12.10 -1.11
C PRO A 85 -14.12 -12.56 -0.88
N ARG A 86 -13.42 -12.88 -1.95
CA ARG A 86 -12.01 -13.31 -1.91
C ARG A 86 -11.03 -12.20 -1.49
N ASN A 87 -11.50 -11.00 -1.18
CA ASN A 87 -10.70 -9.94 -0.58
C ASN A 87 -10.44 -10.17 0.92
N SER A 88 -11.26 -10.96 1.58
CA SER A 88 -11.16 -11.25 3.01
C SER A 88 -11.24 -12.74 3.36
N GLU A 89 -11.83 -13.55 2.48
CA GLU A 89 -12.03 -14.98 2.69
C GLU A 89 -11.22 -15.80 1.69
N ASN A 90 -10.42 -16.74 2.18
CA ASN A 90 -9.56 -17.58 1.34
C ASN A 90 -8.75 -16.78 0.31
N VAL A 91 -8.13 -15.70 0.75
CA VAL A 91 -7.37 -14.77 -0.09
C VAL A 91 -6.23 -15.49 -0.79
N VAL A 92 -6.10 -15.29 -2.11
CA VAL A 92 -5.04 -15.87 -2.92
C VAL A 92 -4.21 -14.74 -3.50
N GLY A 93 -2.98 -14.63 -3.04
CA GLY A 93 -1.97 -13.72 -3.58
C GLY A 93 -0.80 -14.47 -4.20
N SER A 94 0.29 -13.75 -4.44
CA SER A 94 1.55 -14.28 -4.96
C SER A 94 2.76 -13.85 -4.13
N GLY A 95 2.49 -13.29 -2.95
CA GLY A 95 3.50 -12.73 -2.06
C GLY A 95 4.26 -13.77 -1.24
N PRO A 96 5.24 -13.30 -0.45
CA PRO A 96 6.04 -14.17 0.42
C PRO A 96 5.25 -14.75 1.60
N PHE A 97 4.09 -14.20 1.92
CA PHE A 97 3.24 -14.67 3.01
C PHE A 97 1.82 -14.93 2.52
N LYS A 98 1.18 -15.95 3.11
CA LYS A 98 -0.21 -16.36 2.88
C LYS A 98 -1.08 -15.91 4.04
N LEU A 99 -2.29 -15.43 3.75
CA LEU A 99 -3.29 -15.14 4.78
C LEU A 99 -3.80 -16.45 5.38
N VAL A 100 -3.72 -16.57 6.70
CA VAL A 100 -4.26 -17.71 7.47
C VAL A 100 -5.52 -17.30 8.20
N GLU A 101 -5.49 -16.14 8.84
CA GLU A 101 -6.62 -15.67 9.63
C GLU A 101 -6.78 -14.16 9.50
N PHE A 102 -8.01 -13.70 9.41
CA PHE A 102 -8.38 -12.30 9.46
C PHE A 102 -9.56 -12.11 10.40
N VAL A 103 -9.31 -11.55 11.56
CA VAL A 103 -10.37 -11.17 12.52
C VAL A 103 -10.48 -9.66 12.52
N ARG A 104 -11.62 -9.18 12.01
CA ARG A 104 -11.87 -7.75 11.85
C ARG A 104 -11.67 -7.02 13.18
N ASP A 105 -10.99 -5.86 13.14
CA ASP A 105 -10.69 -5.01 14.29
C ASP A 105 -9.80 -5.65 15.37
N GLN A 106 -9.26 -6.83 15.15
CA GLN A 106 -8.41 -7.54 16.10
C GLN A 106 -7.02 -7.84 15.54
N HIS A 107 -6.92 -8.73 14.54
CA HIS A 107 -5.63 -9.14 14.00
C HIS A 107 -5.71 -9.75 12.60
N ILE A 108 -4.57 -9.80 11.96
CA ILE A 108 -4.33 -10.55 10.72
C ILE A 108 -3.14 -11.48 10.97
N ILE A 109 -3.28 -12.76 10.65
CA ILE A 109 -2.21 -13.75 10.74
C ILE A 109 -1.79 -14.15 9.34
N LEU A 110 -0.50 -14.02 9.09
CA LEU A 110 0.13 -14.44 7.84
C LEU A 110 1.19 -15.50 8.14
N GLU A 111 1.26 -16.53 7.30
CA GLU A 111 2.28 -17.56 7.34
C GLU A 111 3.13 -17.57 6.08
N LYS A 112 4.36 -18.03 6.21
CA LYS A 112 5.33 -18.13 5.13
C LYS A 112 4.76 -18.90 3.94
N ASN A 113 5.01 -18.38 2.75
CA ASN A 113 4.78 -19.10 1.50
C ASN A 113 6.04 -19.89 1.14
N GLU A 114 6.05 -21.20 1.45
CA GLU A 114 7.20 -22.07 1.16
C GLU A 114 7.52 -22.16 -0.35
N ASN A 115 6.53 -21.88 -1.21
CA ASN A 115 6.69 -21.87 -2.67
C ASN A 115 6.94 -20.47 -3.23
N PHE A 116 7.48 -19.55 -2.39
CA PHE A 116 7.79 -18.22 -2.88
C PHE A 116 8.96 -18.27 -3.88
N PHE A 117 8.83 -17.54 -4.99
CA PHE A 117 9.75 -17.65 -6.14
C PHE A 117 11.18 -17.13 -5.88
N LEU A 118 11.41 -16.41 -4.79
CA LEU A 118 12.75 -16.00 -4.37
C LEU A 118 13.30 -17.02 -3.37
N GLU A 119 14.35 -17.70 -3.77
CA GLU A 119 15.02 -18.72 -2.96
C GLU A 119 15.49 -18.15 -1.61
N GLY A 120 15.27 -18.90 -0.53
CA GLY A 120 15.62 -18.52 0.83
C GLY A 120 14.74 -17.41 1.43
N LYS A 121 13.65 -17.02 0.78
CA LYS A 121 12.70 -16.01 1.26
C LYS A 121 11.30 -16.59 1.43
N PRO A 122 10.50 -16.00 2.35
CA PRO A 122 10.86 -15.02 3.37
C PRO A 122 11.66 -15.64 4.52
N TYR A 123 12.29 -14.81 5.36
CA TYR A 123 13.03 -15.28 6.53
C TYR A 123 12.14 -15.60 7.74
N LEU A 124 11.03 -14.86 7.88
CA LEU A 124 10.08 -15.06 8.96
C LEU A 124 9.10 -16.17 8.60
N ASP A 125 8.75 -17.00 9.58
CA ASP A 125 7.76 -18.06 9.39
C ASP A 125 6.34 -17.54 9.52
N LYS A 126 6.14 -16.50 10.36
CA LYS A 126 4.83 -15.96 10.69
C LYS A 126 4.87 -14.45 10.95
N ILE A 127 3.82 -13.75 10.57
CA ILE A 127 3.58 -12.35 10.91
C ILE A 127 2.19 -12.26 11.56
N VAL A 128 2.15 -11.66 12.75
CA VAL A 128 0.90 -11.34 13.45
C VAL A 128 0.74 -9.83 13.45
N MET A 129 -0.23 -9.32 12.70
CA MET A 129 -0.55 -7.91 12.64
C MET A 129 -1.69 -7.61 13.62
N ARG A 130 -1.38 -7.01 14.76
CA ARG A 130 -2.38 -6.62 15.77
C ARG A 130 -2.96 -5.26 15.44
N ILE A 131 -4.29 -5.13 15.48
CA ILE A 131 -5.01 -3.88 15.25
C ILE A 131 -5.25 -3.21 16.61
N ILE A 132 -4.38 -2.28 17.00
CA ILE A 132 -4.45 -1.55 18.26
C ILE A 132 -4.79 -0.10 17.96
N LYS A 133 -6.02 0.32 18.27
CA LYS A 133 -6.53 1.66 17.93
C LYS A 133 -5.93 2.78 18.80
N ASP A 134 -5.65 2.47 20.07
CA ASP A 134 -5.11 3.45 21.00
C ASP A 134 -3.60 3.68 20.79
N PRO A 135 -3.15 4.93 20.54
CA PRO A 135 -1.74 5.24 20.33
C PRO A 135 -0.85 4.95 21.54
N SER A 136 -1.35 5.20 22.76
CA SER A 136 -0.57 4.98 23.97
C SER A 136 -0.35 3.50 24.23
N ALA A 137 -1.37 2.67 24.00
CA ALA A 137 -1.23 1.21 24.06
C ALA A 137 -0.23 0.67 23.03
N ARG A 138 -0.17 1.25 21.84
CA ARG A 138 0.85 0.88 20.84
C ARG A 138 2.25 1.26 21.29
N SER A 139 2.42 2.48 21.89
CA SER A 139 3.72 2.90 22.40
C SER A 139 4.20 1.98 23.51
N LEU A 140 3.36 1.71 24.48
CA LEU A 140 3.68 0.80 25.59
C LEU A 140 4.01 -0.61 25.11
N GLY A 141 3.24 -1.13 24.13
CA GLY A 141 3.53 -2.45 23.55
C GLY A 141 4.88 -2.53 22.85
N ARG A 142 5.37 -1.44 22.23
CA ARG A 142 6.75 -1.37 21.71
C ARG A 142 7.79 -1.34 22.82
N GLU A 143 7.54 -0.54 23.85
CA GLU A 143 8.44 -0.40 24.99
C GLU A 143 8.61 -1.72 25.74
N ASN A 144 7.54 -2.49 25.89
CA ASN A 144 7.56 -3.80 26.55
C ASN A 144 8.02 -4.94 25.63
N GLY A 145 8.31 -4.67 24.35
CA GLY A 145 8.74 -5.69 23.40
C GLY A 145 7.60 -6.60 22.87
N GLU A 146 6.34 -6.27 23.14
CA GLU A 146 5.19 -7.02 22.60
C GLU A 146 4.93 -6.70 21.12
N ILE A 147 5.34 -5.52 20.67
CA ILE A 147 5.24 -5.05 19.29
C ILE A 147 6.65 -4.86 18.74
N HIS A 148 7.01 -5.67 17.75
CA HIS A 148 8.35 -5.66 17.17
C HIS A 148 8.52 -4.62 16.04
N LEU A 149 7.43 -4.24 15.36
CA LEU A 149 7.42 -3.28 14.27
C LEU A 149 6.16 -2.45 14.28
N SER A 150 6.30 -1.14 14.15
CA SER A 150 5.22 -0.20 13.91
C SER A 150 5.58 0.68 12.72
N ALA A 151 4.74 0.67 11.68
CA ALA A 151 4.99 1.45 10.47
C ALA A 151 3.90 2.53 10.30
N PHE A 152 4.30 3.76 9.96
CA PHE A 152 3.43 4.88 9.58
C PHE A 152 2.46 5.40 10.66
N GLU A 153 2.46 4.86 11.86
CA GLU A 153 1.48 5.17 12.90
C GLU A 153 2.07 5.94 14.09
N SER A 154 3.35 6.23 14.07
CA SER A 154 4.01 6.93 15.16
C SER A 154 3.91 8.43 14.98
N THR A 155 3.50 9.14 16.03
CA THR A 155 3.59 10.60 16.05
C THR A 155 5.04 11.05 16.17
N PRO A 156 5.40 12.29 15.80
CA PRO A 156 6.73 12.83 16.06
C PRO A 156 7.16 12.71 17.53
N GLN A 157 6.20 12.85 18.44
CA GLN A 157 6.41 12.71 19.88
C GLN A 157 6.80 11.27 20.27
N ASP A 158 6.08 10.27 19.72
CA ASP A 158 6.38 8.84 19.94
C ASP A 158 7.77 8.48 19.41
N ILE A 159 8.16 9.03 18.27
CA ILE A 159 9.49 8.80 17.68
C ILE A 159 10.58 9.39 18.58
N LEU A 160 10.40 10.61 19.08
CA LEU A 160 11.35 11.23 20.02
C LEU A 160 11.48 10.44 21.31
N HIS A 161 10.36 9.99 21.86
CA HIS A 161 10.34 9.13 23.05
C HIS A 161 11.05 7.80 22.80
N SER A 162 10.75 7.12 21.68
CA SER A 162 11.37 5.86 21.30
C SER A 162 12.89 5.95 21.12
N LYS A 163 13.42 7.09 20.68
CA LYS A 163 14.89 7.30 20.57
C LYS A 163 15.63 7.22 21.91
N GLY A 164 14.92 7.44 23.03
CA GLY A 164 15.48 7.32 24.39
C GLY A 164 15.50 5.88 24.93
N ILE A 165 14.93 4.91 24.24
CA ILE A 165 14.77 3.53 24.70
C ILE A 165 15.78 2.66 23.98
N ALA A 166 16.70 2.03 24.72
CA ALA A 166 17.91 1.36 24.19
C ALA A 166 17.63 0.24 23.15
N HIS A 167 16.52 -0.48 23.28
CA HIS A 167 16.17 -1.58 22.36
C HIS A 167 15.26 -1.15 21.20
N LEU A 168 14.83 0.12 21.11
CA LEU A 168 14.02 0.64 20.03
C LEU A 168 14.87 1.41 19.01
N THR A 169 14.56 1.21 17.75
CA THR A 169 15.18 1.94 16.64
C THR A 169 14.11 2.63 15.82
N ALA A 170 14.15 3.95 15.74
CA ALA A 170 13.33 4.72 14.83
C ALA A 170 14.12 5.06 13.56
N THR A 171 13.52 4.86 12.39
CA THR A 171 14.13 5.15 11.09
C THR A 171 13.13 5.82 10.15
N ASP A 172 13.61 6.72 9.33
CA ASP A 172 12.89 7.35 8.22
C ASP A 172 13.20 6.69 6.86
N LYS A 173 14.06 5.67 6.86
CA LYS A 173 14.43 4.94 5.64
C LYS A 173 13.22 4.23 5.04
N GLY A 174 13.03 4.40 3.74
CA GLY A 174 11.91 3.83 2.99
C GLY A 174 10.74 4.79 2.76
N TYR A 175 10.65 5.91 3.48
CA TYR A 175 9.61 6.91 3.29
C TYR A 175 9.68 7.59 1.92
N ALA A 176 10.84 7.69 1.31
CA ALA A 176 11.03 8.28 -0.01
C ALA A 176 10.20 7.57 -1.10
N ALA A 177 9.87 6.29 -0.92
CA ALA A 177 9.06 5.52 -1.86
C ALA A 177 7.56 5.82 -1.74
N ILE A 178 7.09 6.28 -0.57
CA ILE A 178 5.66 6.50 -0.31
C ILE A 178 5.35 7.99 -0.10
N GLY A 179 6.29 8.76 0.47
CA GLY A 179 6.24 10.20 0.64
C GLY A 179 4.92 10.73 1.18
N PRO A 180 4.55 10.49 2.46
CA PRO A 180 3.30 11.01 2.99
C PRO A 180 3.27 12.53 2.86
N ILE A 181 2.24 13.04 2.18
CA ILE A 181 2.03 14.47 2.01
C ILE A 181 0.81 14.87 2.82
N THR A 182 0.99 15.83 3.71
CA THR A 182 -0.12 16.47 4.40
C THR A 182 -0.60 17.67 3.58
N TRP A 183 -1.89 17.71 3.27
CA TRP A 183 -2.48 18.82 2.51
C TRP A 183 -3.75 19.33 3.18
N LEU A 184 -4.04 20.60 2.93
CA LEU A 184 -5.33 21.20 3.21
C LEU A 184 -6.18 21.20 1.93
N ALA A 185 -7.27 20.42 1.93
CA ALA A 185 -8.17 20.34 0.79
C ALA A 185 -9.33 21.32 0.94
N PHE A 186 -9.63 22.06 -0.14
CA PHE A 186 -10.76 22.99 -0.16
C PHE A 186 -11.89 22.45 -1.03
N ASN A 187 -13.12 22.52 -0.51
CA ASN A 187 -14.30 22.32 -1.35
C ASN A 187 -14.54 23.56 -2.21
N THR A 188 -14.15 23.51 -3.47
CA THR A 188 -14.27 24.66 -4.39
C THR A 188 -15.69 24.93 -4.88
N LYS A 189 -16.66 24.08 -4.52
CA LYS A 189 -18.09 24.26 -4.87
C LYS A 189 -18.88 24.97 -3.77
N SER A 190 -18.34 25.13 -2.59
CA SER A 190 -19.02 25.74 -1.43
C SER A 190 -18.38 27.05 -1.02
N LYS A 191 -19.22 28.04 -0.65
CA LYS A 191 -18.75 29.30 -0.02
C LYS A 191 -18.25 28.99 1.41
N PRO A 192 -17.22 29.70 1.90
CA PRO A 192 -16.48 30.77 1.20
C PRO A 192 -15.35 30.27 0.29
N THR A 193 -15.01 28.97 0.31
CA THR A 193 -13.84 28.40 -0.37
C THR A 193 -14.00 28.25 -1.89
N SER A 194 -15.18 28.51 -2.43
CA SER A 194 -15.37 28.65 -3.89
C SER A 194 -14.63 29.89 -4.46
N ASP A 195 -14.45 30.95 -3.66
CA ASP A 195 -13.65 32.12 -4.06
C ASP A 195 -12.15 31.80 -3.96
N VAL A 196 -11.43 32.01 -5.07
CA VAL A 196 -9.98 31.75 -5.12
C VAL A 196 -9.21 32.64 -4.15
N ARG A 197 -9.67 33.88 -3.94
CA ARG A 197 -9.02 34.85 -3.03
C ARG A 197 -9.03 34.35 -1.59
N VAL A 198 -10.10 33.69 -1.16
CA VAL A 198 -10.20 33.08 0.17
C VAL A 198 -9.19 31.94 0.30
N ARG A 199 -9.07 31.07 -0.71
CA ARG A 199 -8.10 29.98 -0.68
C ARG A 199 -6.65 30.48 -0.65
N GLN A 200 -6.37 31.54 -1.42
CA GLN A 200 -5.06 32.21 -1.42
C GLN A 200 -4.77 32.85 -0.06
N ALA A 201 -5.73 33.57 0.52
CA ALA A 201 -5.57 34.18 1.84
C ALA A 201 -5.23 33.14 2.92
N ILE A 202 -5.93 32.01 2.93
CA ILE A 202 -5.62 30.90 3.84
C ILE A 202 -4.20 30.35 3.59
N ALA A 203 -3.82 30.17 2.32
CA ALA A 203 -2.48 29.68 1.99
C ALA A 203 -1.35 30.63 2.45
N TYR A 204 -1.58 31.93 2.38
CA TYR A 204 -0.64 32.94 2.88
C TYR A 204 -0.62 33.02 4.42
N ALA A 205 -1.74 32.74 5.08
CA ALA A 205 -1.83 32.76 6.53
C ALA A 205 -1.18 31.54 7.22
N VAL A 206 -0.92 30.45 6.48
CA VAL A 206 -0.30 29.25 7.03
C VAL A 206 1.20 29.46 7.24
N ASP A 207 1.63 29.50 8.49
CA ASP A 207 3.05 29.46 8.84
C ASP A 207 3.59 28.03 8.74
N ARG A 208 4.23 27.74 7.61
CA ARG A 208 4.81 26.42 7.33
C ARG A 208 5.97 26.09 8.26
N ASN A 209 6.78 27.08 8.65
CA ASN A 209 7.92 26.86 9.53
C ASN A 209 7.43 26.50 10.95
N PHE A 210 6.38 27.15 11.42
CA PHE A 210 5.73 26.77 12.67
C PHE A 210 5.22 25.33 12.62
N LEU A 211 4.52 24.94 11.53
CA LEU A 211 4.02 23.59 11.37
C LEU A 211 5.16 22.54 11.37
N ILE A 212 6.22 22.81 10.63
CA ILE A 212 7.38 21.90 10.56
C ILE A 212 8.06 21.80 11.92
N ASN A 213 8.41 22.92 12.53
CA ASN A 213 9.27 22.93 13.71
C ASN A 213 8.52 22.64 15.01
N ALA A 214 7.32 23.21 15.18
CA ALA A 214 6.56 23.10 16.44
C ALA A 214 5.63 21.87 16.43
N VAL A 215 4.97 21.58 15.30
CA VAL A 215 3.98 20.48 15.22
C VAL A 215 4.65 19.18 14.82
N MET A 216 5.46 19.20 13.75
CA MET A 216 6.13 18.00 13.23
C MET A 216 7.50 17.72 13.88
N ARG A 217 7.98 18.65 14.72
CA ARG A 217 9.25 18.51 15.46
C ARG A 217 10.51 18.42 14.58
N GLY A 218 10.50 19.06 13.42
CA GLY A 218 11.62 19.12 12.47
C GLY A 218 11.45 18.25 11.25
#